data_425fcd23ca9df47491c0637eaf31bce0
#
_entry.id   425fcd23ca9df47491c0637eaf31bce0
#
_cell.length_a   1.000
_cell.length_b   1.000
_cell.length_c   1.000
_cell.angle_alpha   90.00
_cell.angle_beta   90.00
_cell.angle_gamma   90.00
#
_symmetry.space_group_name_H-M   'P 1'
#
loop_
_entity.id
_entity.type
_entity.pdbx_description
1 polymer ?
#
loop_
_entity_poly.entity_id
_entity_poly.type
_entity_poly.pdbx_seq_one_letter_code
_entity_poly.pdbx_strand_id
1 'polypeptide(L)'
;GSRKYKGRTPPTRRRKTNMKIIIACILSFAVSAITGKFLVPELRKLKAGQSIREDGPTWHAGKAGTPTMGGLMFILGIFVSILICGWKGMMAGDFEHLYIFFFALIFGGIGFLDDFEKVKHKQNLGLTAIQKFLPQPAAAVAFLCLMRFEGMLTPNLYVPFFNTQIVMSWWVYMVFA
;
A
#
# COMPACT_ATOMS: atom_id res chain seq x y z
N GLY A 1 23.90 38.30 -3.17
CA GLY A 1 23.53 37.14 -2.35
C GLY A 1 22.05 37.18 -1.92
N SER A 2 21.12 36.61 -2.69
CA SER A 2 19.73 36.53 -2.27
C SER A 2 19.53 35.24 -1.48
N ARG A 3 19.36 35.33 -0.16
CA ARG A 3 18.92 34.24 0.70
C ARG A 3 17.47 33.93 0.34
N LYS A 4 17.24 32.81 -0.38
CA LYS A 4 15.87 32.25 -0.54
C LYS A 4 15.36 31.87 0.84
N TYR A 5 14.38 32.61 1.34
CA TYR A 5 13.61 32.26 2.52
C TYR A 5 12.90 30.93 2.26
N LYS A 6 13.39 29.86 2.89
CA LYS A 6 12.71 28.57 2.94
C LYS A 6 11.47 28.78 3.81
N GLY A 7 10.34 29.05 3.18
CA GLY A 7 9.08 29.38 3.84
C GLY A 7 8.65 28.28 4.79
N ARG A 8 8.77 28.51 6.09
CA ARG A 8 8.12 27.69 7.11
C ARG A 8 6.61 27.83 6.91
N THR A 9 5.93 26.74 6.63
CA THR A 9 4.45 26.73 6.57
C THR A 9 3.88 27.32 7.86
N PRO A 10 2.90 28.22 7.78
CA PRO A 10 2.33 28.87 8.97
C PRO A 10 1.79 27.82 9.94
N PRO A 11 1.91 28.03 11.27
CA PRO A 11 1.59 27.03 12.29
C PRO A 11 0.13 26.55 12.24
N THR A 12 -0.77 27.38 11.78
CA THR A 12 -2.19 27.06 11.57
C THR A 12 -2.41 26.03 10.45
N ARG A 13 -1.65 26.11 9.36
CA ARG A 13 -1.71 25.14 8.24
C ARG A 13 -1.18 23.77 8.68
N ARG A 14 -0.06 23.75 9.43
CA ARG A 14 0.54 22.53 9.96
C ARG A 14 -0.40 21.82 10.95
N ARG A 15 -1.07 22.58 11.84
CA ARG A 15 -2.04 22.03 12.78
C ARG A 15 -3.25 21.38 12.08
N LYS A 16 -3.79 22.05 11.06
CA LYS A 16 -4.91 21.50 10.26
C LYS A 16 -4.51 20.21 9.52
N THR A 17 -3.29 20.14 9.00
CA THR A 17 -2.77 18.94 8.34
C THR A 17 -2.61 17.79 9.33
N ASN A 18 -2.03 18.03 10.50
CA ASN A 18 -1.88 17.00 11.53
C ASN A 18 -3.25 16.46 12.01
N MET A 19 -4.24 17.32 12.18
CA MET A 19 -5.60 16.89 12.52
C MET A 19 -6.22 15.98 11.46
N LYS A 20 -6.05 16.29 10.18
CA LYS A 20 -6.54 15.44 9.09
C LYS A 20 -5.89 14.06 9.10
N ILE A 21 -4.58 13.99 9.35
CA ILE A 21 -3.85 12.71 9.44
C ILE A 21 -4.40 11.87 10.59
N ILE A 22 -4.58 12.45 11.77
CA ILE A 22 -5.11 11.76 12.95
C ILE A 22 -6.53 11.23 12.66
N ILE A 23 -7.39 12.05 12.08
CA ILE A 23 -8.76 11.65 11.72
C ILE A 23 -8.72 10.51 10.70
N ALA A 24 -7.86 10.59 9.68
CA ALA A 24 -7.72 9.55 8.67
C ALA A 24 -7.26 8.22 9.29
N CYS A 25 -6.31 8.25 10.22
CA CYS A 25 -5.84 7.05 10.93
C CYS A 25 -6.96 6.42 11.77
N ILE A 26 -7.69 7.23 12.56
CA ILE A 26 -8.79 6.74 13.40
C ILE A 26 -9.91 6.14 12.53
N LEU A 27 -10.27 6.84 11.46
CA LEU A 27 -11.31 6.39 10.52
C LEU A 27 -10.92 5.08 9.84
N SER A 28 -9.70 5.00 9.32
CA SER A 28 -9.18 3.79 8.67
C SER A 28 -9.16 2.61 9.64
N PHE A 29 -8.72 2.83 10.88
CA PHE A 29 -8.73 1.80 11.92
C PHE A 29 -10.17 1.34 12.26
N ALA A 30 -11.10 2.27 12.46
CA ALA A 30 -12.49 1.96 12.80
C ALA A 30 -13.16 1.15 11.67
N VAL A 31 -13.01 1.59 10.42
CA VAL A 31 -13.56 0.89 9.24
C VAL A 31 -12.93 -0.49 9.12
N SER A 32 -11.61 -0.62 9.27
CA SER A 32 -10.92 -1.91 9.20
C SER A 32 -11.39 -2.86 10.30
N ALA A 33 -11.59 -2.37 11.53
CA ALA A 33 -12.07 -3.18 12.66
C ALA A 33 -13.51 -3.65 12.43
N ILE A 34 -14.39 -2.78 11.95
CA ILE A 34 -15.79 -3.13 11.63
C ILE A 34 -15.82 -4.14 10.49
N THR A 35 -15.10 -3.87 9.39
CA THR A 35 -15.02 -4.78 8.25
C THR A 35 -14.45 -6.14 8.66
N GLY A 36 -13.41 -6.16 9.50
CA GLY A 36 -12.80 -7.38 10.01
C GLY A 36 -13.77 -8.25 10.79
N LYS A 37 -14.65 -7.63 11.60
CA LYS A 37 -15.68 -8.36 12.36
C LYS A 37 -16.61 -9.18 11.46
N PHE A 38 -16.92 -8.70 10.27
CA PHE A 38 -17.78 -9.39 9.30
C PHE A 38 -16.97 -10.27 8.34
N LEU A 39 -15.85 -9.79 7.86
CA LEU A 39 -15.05 -10.46 6.85
C LEU A 39 -14.34 -11.72 7.40
N VAL A 40 -13.78 -11.67 8.61
CA VAL A 40 -13.04 -12.79 9.19
C VAL A 40 -13.90 -14.07 9.34
N PRO A 41 -15.14 -14.02 9.84
CA PRO A 41 -16.00 -15.19 9.87
C PRO A 41 -16.31 -15.76 8.49
N GLU A 42 -16.54 -14.91 7.48
CA GLU A 42 -16.80 -15.34 6.11
C GLU A 42 -15.58 -16.03 5.49
N LEU A 43 -14.39 -15.46 5.68
CA LEU A 43 -13.14 -16.07 5.22
C LEU A 43 -12.89 -17.45 5.88
N ARG A 44 -13.25 -17.60 7.15
CA ARG A 44 -13.19 -18.89 7.84
C ARG A 44 -14.17 -19.91 7.24
N LYS A 45 -15.39 -19.51 6.87
CA LYS A 45 -16.38 -20.39 6.21
C LYS A 45 -15.87 -20.87 4.85
N LEU A 46 -15.20 -20.01 4.09
CA LEU A 46 -14.59 -20.36 2.80
C LEU A 46 -13.40 -21.31 2.95
N LYS A 47 -13.06 -21.73 4.18
CA LYS A 47 -11.86 -22.54 4.47
C LYS A 47 -10.59 -21.90 3.90
N ALA A 48 -10.58 -20.57 3.84
CA ALA A 48 -9.40 -19.77 3.46
C ALA A 48 -8.33 -19.79 4.57
N GLY A 49 -8.24 -20.90 5.30
CA GLY A 49 -7.26 -21.11 6.35
C GLY A 49 -5.99 -21.75 5.79
N GLN A 50 -4.85 -21.37 6.33
CA GLN A 50 -3.59 -22.05 6.01
C GLN A 50 -3.68 -23.53 6.41
N SER A 51 -3.49 -24.43 5.45
CA SER A 51 -3.18 -25.82 5.76
C SER A 51 -1.75 -25.85 6.32
N ILE A 52 -1.59 -26.47 7.48
CA ILE A 52 -0.26 -26.66 8.08
C ILE A 52 0.47 -27.67 7.24
N ARG A 53 1.74 -27.38 6.89
CA ARG A 53 2.65 -28.38 6.33
C ARG A 53 2.81 -29.50 7.36
N GLU A 54 2.56 -30.73 6.95
CA GLU A 54 2.73 -31.92 7.82
C GLU A 54 4.16 -32.07 8.36
N ASP A 55 5.13 -31.51 7.64
CA ASP A 55 6.56 -31.50 8.01
C ASP A 55 6.96 -30.36 8.96
N GLY A 56 5.99 -29.57 9.47
CA GLY A 56 6.26 -28.42 10.34
C GLY A 56 6.31 -28.80 11.83
N PRO A 57 7.01 -27.99 12.68
CA PRO A 57 7.04 -28.20 14.12
C PRO A 57 5.64 -28.23 14.72
N THR A 58 5.38 -29.12 15.67
CA THR A 58 4.08 -29.40 16.29
C THR A 58 3.40 -28.20 16.96
N TRP A 59 4.15 -27.16 17.37
CA TRP A 59 3.59 -25.91 17.92
C TRP A 59 2.88 -25.03 16.91
N HIS A 60 2.98 -25.31 15.61
CA HIS A 60 2.21 -24.61 14.58
C HIS A 60 0.77 -25.15 14.45
N ALA A 61 0.45 -26.28 15.09
CA ALA A 61 -0.90 -26.86 15.05
C ALA A 61 -1.99 -25.89 15.55
N GLY A 62 -1.67 -25.02 16.52
CA GLY A 62 -2.61 -24.00 17.02
C GLY A 62 -2.94 -22.87 16.03
N LYS A 63 -2.24 -22.78 14.87
CA LYS A 63 -2.48 -21.79 13.82
C LYS A 63 -3.37 -22.33 12.68
N ALA A 64 -3.79 -23.61 12.77
CA ALA A 64 -4.71 -24.21 11.83
C ALA A 64 -6.02 -23.42 11.83
N GLY A 65 -6.50 -23.04 10.64
CA GLY A 65 -7.75 -22.31 10.49
C GLY A 65 -7.65 -20.79 10.63
N THR A 66 -6.43 -20.22 10.78
CA THR A 66 -6.26 -18.77 10.65
C THR A 66 -6.55 -18.36 9.20
N PRO A 67 -7.53 -17.46 8.95
CA PRO A 67 -7.89 -17.09 7.59
C PRO A 67 -6.77 -16.31 6.92
N THR A 68 -6.51 -16.59 5.64
CA THR A 68 -5.73 -15.75 4.73
C THR A 68 -6.59 -14.60 4.20
N MET A 69 -6.04 -13.70 3.39
CA MET A 69 -6.73 -12.55 2.78
C MET A 69 -7.22 -11.49 3.79
N GLY A 70 -6.72 -11.50 5.02
CA GLY A 70 -7.07 -10.49 6.03
C GLY A 70 -6.72 -9.05 5.61
N GLY A 71 -5.80 -8.87 4.66
CA GLY A 71 -5.44 -7.56 4.10
C GLY A 71 -6.59 -6.79 3.46
N LEU A 72 -7.65 -7.47 3.01
CA LEU A 72 -8.82 -6.82 2.40
C LEU A 72 -9.50 -5.82 3.34
N MET A 73 -9.56 -6.10 4.64
CA MET A 73 -10.16 -5.18 5.61
C MET A 73 -9.35 -3.87 5.74
N PHE A 74 -8.02 -3.94 5.64
CA PHE A 74 -7.16 -2.76 5.68
C PHE A 74 -7.29 -1.94 4.40
N ILE A 75 -7.33 -2.60 3.24
CA ILE A 75 -7.53 -1.95 1.94
C ILE A 75 -8.84 -1.15 1.94
N LEU A 76 -9.94 -1.74 2.42
CA LEU A 76 -11.23 -1.06 2.54
C LEU A 76 -11.16 0.12 3.52
N GLY A 77 -10.51 -0.06 4.67
CA GLY A 77 -10.34 1.01 5.66
C GLY A 77 -9.57 2.19 5.10
N ILE A 78 -8.47 1.94 4.39
CA ILE A 78 -7.66 2.97 3.74
C ILE A 78 -8.46 3.65 2.63
N PHE A 79 -9.15 2.89 1.78
CA PHE A 79 -9.94 3.43 0.68
C PHE A 79 -11.02 4.40 1.16
N VAL A 80 -11.82 3.99 2.14
CA VAL A 80 -12.86 4.85 2.74
C VAL A 80 -12.24 6.10 3.36
N SER A 81 -11.12 5.95 4.04
CA SER A 81 -10.41 7.08 4.64
C SER A 81 -9.89 8.07 3.60
N ILE A 82 -9.35 7.59 2.48
CA ILE A 82 -8.91 8.41 1.35
C ILE A 82 -10.10 9.18 0.76
N LEU A 83 -11.23 8.53 0.53
CA LEU A 83 -12.41 9.18 -0.03
C LEU A 83 -12.94 10.29 0.90
N ILE A 84 -13.02 10.05 2.20
CA ILE A 84 -13.58 11.01 3.16
C ILE A 84 -12.60 12.14 3.45
N CYS A 85 -11.34 11.83 3.75
CA CYS A 85 -10.35 12.84 4.12
C CYS A 85 -9.73 13.56 2.92
N GLY A 86 -9.65 12.88 1.76
CA GLY A 86 -9.10 13.40 0.50
C GLY A 86 -10.11 14.15 -0.36
N TRP A 87 -11.41 14.09 -0.05
CA TRP A 87 -12.48 14.65 -0.87
C TRP A 87 -12.23 16.07 -1.35
N LYS A 88 -11.81 16.97 -0.44
CA LYS A 88 -11.52 18.38 -0.78
C LYS A 88 -10.31 18.53 -1.71
N GLY A 89 -9.32 17.65 -1.60
CA GLY A 89 -8.17 17.61 -2.51
C GLY A 89 -8.60 17.17 -3.90
N MET A 90 -9.39 16.09 -3.99
CA MET A 90 -9.92 15.58 -5.25
C MET A 90 -10.78 16.62 -5.98
N MET A 91 -11.61 17.36 -5.26
CA MET A 91 -12.40 18.45 -5.84
C MET A 91 -11.54 19.63 -6.33
N ALA A 92 -10.31 19.76 -5.80
CA ALA A 92 -9.32 20.74 -6.25
C ALA A 92 -8.38 20.21 -7.34
N GLY A 93 -8.59 18.98 -7.82
CA GLY A 93 -7.74 18.34 -8.84
C GLY A 93 -6.47 17.67 -8.31
N ASP A 94 -6.35 17.49 -6.98
CA ASP A 94 -5.23 16.79 -6.36
C ASP A 94 -5.57 15.31 -6.20
N PHE A 95 -5.00 14.47 -7.05
CA PHE A 95 -5.22 13.02 -7.09
C PHE A 95 -3.99 12.22 -6.66
N GLU A 96 -2.92 12.84 -6.16
CA GLU A 96 -1.66 12.18 -5.79
C GLU A 96 -1.89 10.98 -4.86
N HIS A 97 -2.74 11.13 -3.85
CA HIS A 97 -3.09 10.08 -2.90
C HIS A 97 -3.82 8.90 -3.52
N LEU A 98 -4.60 9.11 -4.60
CA LEU A 98 -5.24 8.04 -5.35
C LEU A 98 -4.23 7.27 -6.21
N TYR A 99 -3.29 7.95 -6.85
CA TYR A 99 -2.22 7.27 -7.62
C TYR A 99 -1.42 6.32 -6.73
N ILE A 100 -1.02 6.79 -5.54
CA ILE A 100 -0.30 5.95 -4.56
C ILE A 100 -1.17 4.77 -4.11
N PHE A 101 -2.46 5.00 -3.85
CA PHE A 101 -3.38 3.95 -3.43
C PHE A 101 -3.57 2.89 -4.53
N PHE A 102 -3.79 3.31 -5.78
CA PHE A 102 -3.91 2.38 -6.90
C PHE A 102 -2.63 1.58 -7.14
N PHE A 103 -1.47 2.21 -6.99
CA PHE A 103 -0.20 1.50 -7.05
C PHE A 103 -0.11 0.42 -5.96
N ALA A 104 -0.44 0.76 -4.73
CA ALA A 104 -0.50 -0.20 -3.63
C ALA A 104 -1.52 -1.34 -3.90
N LEU A 105 -2.66 -1.05 -4.55
CA LEU A 105 -3.64 -2.06 -4.94
C LEU A 105 -3.11 -3.07 -5.96
N ILE A 106 -2.21 -2.68 -6.86
CA ILE A 106 -1.58 -3.60 -7.82
C ILE A 106 -0.79 -4.66 -7.05
N PHE A 107 0.03 -4.25 -6.08
CA PHE A 107 0.79 -5.19 -5.25
C PHE A 107 -0.13 -6.02 -4.33
N GLY A 108 -1.14 -5.38 -3.75
CA GLY A 108 -2.18 -6.06 -2.98
C GLY A 108 -2.92 -7.10 -3.82
N GLY A 109 -3.19 -6.79 -5.09
CA GLY A 109 -3.81 -7.71 -6.05
C GLY A 109 -2.95 -8.94 -6.34
N ILE A 110 -1.63 -8.78 -6.50
CA ILE A 110 -0.71 -9.91 -6.67
C ILE A 110 -0.75 -10.82 -5.44
N GLY A 111 -0.72 -10.24 -4.22
CA GLY A 111 -0.86 -11.00 -2.97
C GLY A 111 -2.21 -11.69 -2.84
N PHE A 112 -3.29 -11.00 -3.23
CA PHE A 112 -4.64 -11.57 -3.23
C PHE A 112 -4.76 -12.76 -4.18
N LEU A 113 -4.21 -12.66 -5.39
CA LEU A 113 -4.21 -13.75 -6.36
C LEU A 113 -3.42 -14.97 -5.84
N ASP A 114 -2.29 -14.75 -5.19
CA ASP A 114 -1.52 -15.81 -4.56
C ASP A 114 -2.32 -16.56 -3.49
N ASP A 115 -2.99 -15.82 -2.61
CA ASP A 115 -3.83 -16.40 -1.57
C ASP A 115 -5.09 -17.06 -2.14
N PHE A 116 -5.68 -16.47 -3.17
CA PHE A 116 -6.85 -17.03 -3.85
C PHE A 116 -6.54 -18.37 -4.52
N GLU A 117 -5.39 -18.48 -5.21
CA GLU A 117 -4.96 -19.75 -5.81
C GLU A 117 -4.76 -20.85 -4.76
N LYS A 118 -4.18 -20.52 -3.59
CA LYS A 118 -4.04 -21.47 -2.48
C LYS A 118 -5.41 -21.99 -1.99
N VAL A 119 -6.37 -21.08 -1.84
CA VAL A 119 -7.72 -21.42 -1.38
C VAL A 119 -8.46 -22.26 -2.42
N LYS A 120 -8.42 -21.85 -3.69
CA LYS A 120 -9.09 -22.52 -4.81
C LYS A 120 -8.61 -23.95 -5.00
N HIS A 121 -7.31 -24.17 -4.95
CA HIS A 121 -6.72 -25.48 -5.17
C HIS A 121 -6.54 -26.28 -3.86
N LYS A 122 -6.92 -25.72 -2.71
CA LYS A 122 -6.72 -26.36 -1.38
C LYS A 122 -5.28 -26.81 -1.14
N GLN A 123 -4.30 -26.04 -1.64
CA GLN A 123 -2.88 -26.34 -1.60
C GLN A 123 -2.13 -25.21 -0.87
N ASN A 124 -0.95 -25.54 -0.36
CA ASN A 124 -0.04 -24.54 0.21
C ASN A 124 0.75 -23.76 -0.86
N LEU A 125 0.72 -24.23 -2.11
CA LEU A 125 1.39 -23.64 -3.25
C LEU A 125 0.41 -22.64 -3.92
N GLY A 126 0.75 -21.34 -3.88
CA GLY A 126 0.08 -20.29 -4.64
C GLY A 126 0.76 -20.07 -5.99
N LEU A 127 0.88 -18.83 -6.40
CA LEU A 127 1.60 -18.44 -7.62
C LEU A 127 3.06 -18.88 -7.58
N THR A 128 3.62 -19.23 -8.73
CA THR A 128 5.06 -19.53 -8.84
C THR A 128 5.90 -18.29 -8.53
N ALA A 129 7.17 -18.47 -8.18
CA ALA A 129 8.08 -17.36 -7.87
C ALA A 129 8.16 -16.34 -9.02
N ILE A 130 8.20 -16.80 -10.27
CA ILE A 130 8.23 -15.94 -11.45
C ILE A 130 6.92 -15.16 -11.61
N GLN A 131 5.77 -15.80 -11.40
CA GLN A 131 4.45 -15.15 -11.48
C GLN A 131 4.25 -14.08 -10.40
N LYS A 132 4.93 -14.18 -9.25
CA LYS A 132 4.94 -13.14 -8.23
C LYS A 132 5.94 -12.04 -8.54
N PHE A 133 7.13 -12.42 -8.98
CA PHE A 133 8.24 -11.49 -9.17
C PHE A 133 8.05 -10.61 -10.41
N LEU A 134 7.66 -11.17 -11.54
CA LEU A 134 7.61 -10.44 -12.83
C LEU A 134 6.63 -9.25 -12.84
N PRO A 135 5.41 -9.36 -12.29
CA PRO A 135 4.46 -8.24 -12.27
C PRO A 135 4.90 -7.07 -11.37
N GLN A 136 5.70 -7.32 -10.35
CA GLN A 136 6.11 -6.29 -9.40
C GLN A 136 7.01 -5.22 -10.03
N PRO A 137 8.16 -5.54 -10.65
CA PRO A 137 8.97 -4.54 -11.33
C PRO A 137 8.26 -3.92 -12.53
N ALA A 138 7.42 -4.70 -13.24
CA ALA A 138 6.62 -4.15 -14.34
C ALA A 138 5.65 -3.07 -13.83
N ALA A 139 4.95 -3.31 -12.73
CA ALA A 139 4.07 -2.33 -12.09
C ALA A 139 4.85 -1.11 -11.57
N ALA A 140 6.03 -1.32 -10.98
CA ALA A 140 6.88 -0.24 -10.49
C ALA A 140 7.33 0.68 -11.63
N VAL A 141 7.83 0.11 -12.73
CA VAL A 141 8.26 0.88 -13.91
C VAL A 141 7.08 1.63 -14.53
N ALA A 142 5.92 0.97 -14.69
CA ALA A 142 4.72 1.61 -15.22
C ALA A 142 4.27 2.80 -14.35
N PHE A 143 4.30 2.64 -13.02
CA PHE A 143 3.97 3.72 -12.08
C PHE A 143 4.95 4.89 -12.14
N LEU A 144 6.25 4.62 -12.21
CA LEU A 144 7.28 5.66 -12.36
C LEU A 144 7.12 6.43 -13.68
N CYS A 145 6.80 5.72 -14.77
CA CYS A 145 6.49 6.36 -16.05
C CYS A 145 5.26 7.26 -15.94
N LEU A 146 4.18 6.79 -15.31
CA LEU A 146 2.97 7.57 -15.08
C LEU A 146 3.27 8.84 -14.27
N MET A 147 3.96 8.70 -13.14
CA MET A 147 4.32 9.83 -12.28
C MET A 147 5.21 10.86 -13.00
N ARG A 148 6.06 10.39 -13.92
CA ARG A 148 6.88 11.26 -14.76
C ARG A 148 6.02 12.04 -15.76
N PHE A 149 5.06 11.38 -16.44
CA PHE A 149 4.13 12.03 -17.38
C PHE A 149 3.30 13.10 -16.71
N GLU A 150 2.84 12.85 -15.49
CA GLU A 150 2.10 13.82 -14.67
C GLU A 150 2.99 14.95 -14.10
N GLY A 151 4.30 14.91 -14.35
CA GLY A 151 5.24 15.92 -13.84
C GLY A 151 5.46 15.90 -12.32
N MET A 152 5.02 14.83 -11.65
CA MET A 152 5.10 14.68 -10.20
C MET A 152 6.47 14.18 -9.74
N LEU A 153 7.29 13.62 -10.64
CA LEU A 153 8.59 13.05 -10.33
C LEU A 153 9.72 13.83 -11.00
N THR A 154 10.74 14.11 -10.19
CA THR A 154 12.05 14.58 -10.66
C THR A 154 13.10 13.52 -10.32
N PRO A 155 14.12 13.30 -11.18
CA PRO A 155 15.15 12.28 -10.95
C PRO A 155 16.18 12.73 -9.89
N ASN A 156 15.72 13.38 -8.84
CA ASN A 156 16.53 13.92 -7.76
C ASN A 156 16.32 13.10 -6.50
N LEU A 157 17.35 12.36 -6.09
CA LEU A 157 17.33 11.65 -4.81
C LEU A 157 17.80 12.61 -3.69
N TYR A 158 16.91 12.89 -2.76
CA TYR A 158 17.26 13.62 -1.55
C TYR A 158 17.78 12.69 -0.47
N VAL A 159 19.04 12.89 -0.06
CA VAL A 159 19.66 12.12 1.04
C VAL A 159 19.60 12.95 2.32
N PRO A 160 18.68 12.59 3.26
CA PRO A 160 18.40 13.42 4.43
C PRO A 160 19.59 13.56 5.39
N PHE A 161 20.43 12.52 5.52
CA PHE A 161 21.59 12.54 6.41
C PHE A 161 22.66 13.55 5.97
N PHE A 162 22.87 13.72 4.66
CA PHE A 162 23.86 14.63 4.10
C PHE A 162 23.23 15.95 3.64
N ASN A 163 21.93 16.11 3.75
CA ASN A 163 21.18 17.28 3.27
C ASN A 163 21.54 17.66 1.82
N THR A 164 21.82 16.66 1.01
CA THR A 164 22.30 16.78 -0.38
C THR A 164 21.29 16.19 -1.33
N GLN A 165 21.16 16.77 -2.52
CA GLN A 165 20.39 16.24 -3.63
C GLN A 165 21.32 15.65 -4.67
N ILE A 166 21.14 14.39 -5.01
CA ILE A 166 21.86 13.72 -6.09
C ILE A 166 20.96 13.76 -7.32
N VAL A 167 21.39 14.46 -8.35
CA VAL A 167 20.70 14.48 -9.65
C VAL A 167 21.14 13.25 -10.42
N MET A 168 20.19 12.36 -10.73
CA MET A 168 20.46 11.14 -11.46
C MET A 168 19.88 11.20 -12.87
N SER A 169 20.45 10.41 -13.76
CA SER A 169 19.82 10.12 -15.05
C SER A 169 18.53 9.30 -14.80
N TRP A 170 17.50 9.48 -15.64
CA TRP A 170 16.25 8.74 -15.49
C TRP A 170 16.41 7.22 -15.48
N TRP A 171 17.33 6.69 -16.25
CA TRP A 171 17.61 5.26 -16.29
C TRP A 171 18.15 4.72 -14.97
N VAL A 172 19.07 5.48 -14.37
CA VAL A 172 19.62 5.17 -13.06
C VAL A 172 18.55 5.28 -12.00
N TYR A 173 17.76 6.37 -12.04
CA TYR A 173 16.65 6.57 -11.09
C TYR A 173 15.63 5.41 -11.12
N MET A 174 15.26 4.91 -12.31
CA MET A 174 14.33 3.78 -12.45
C MET A 174 14.84 2.47 -11.84
N VAL A 175 16.16 2.28 -11.76
CA VAL A 175 16.78 1.08 -11.15
C VAL A 175 16.79 1.19 -9.62
N PHE A 176 16.91 2.42 -9.07
CA PHE A 176 17.00 2.65 -7.63
C PHE A 176 15.68 2.99 -6.95
N ALA A 177 14.64 3.33 -7.69
CA ALA A 177 13.32 3.65 -7.17
C ALA A 177 12.41 2.43 -7.09
#